data_2930e5e2851faa652772809db1225e86
#
_entry.id   2930e5e2851faa652772809db1225e86
#
_cell.length_a   1.000
_cell.length_b   1.000
_cell.length_c   1.000
_cell.angle_alpha   90.00
_cell.angle_beta   90.00
_cell.angle_gamma   90.00
#
_symmetry.space_group_name_H-M   'P 1'
#
loop_
_entity.id
_entity.type
_entity.pdbx_description
1 polymer ?
#
loop_
_entity_poly.entity_id
_entity_poly.type
_entity_poly.pdbx_seq_one_letter_code
_entity_poly.pdbx_strand_id
1 'polypeptide(L)'
;GDVYKRQDGGIALSDGTRVLPDPFLVGRDPKKLQRLGEQYGIERWSTDLDAALKNKDDEVYFDAATTELRAENVQRAIAAGKHIYCEKPVASSLEEALKLYALAEQAGINHGVVQDMRFLPGLLKLGMLRDSGFFGRSLSIRIEFGYWVFEGDQQPAQRPSWNYRKEDGGGIIIDMLCHWRYVLDNLFGRVKSVSCLGTRHI
;
A
#
# COMPACT_ATOMS: atom_id res chain seq x y z
N GLY A 1 -9.55 3.79 5.27
CA GLY A 1 -8.94 5.04 4.84
C GLY A 1 -9.97 6.08 4.46
N ASP A 2 -10.25 6.23 3.18
CA ASP A 2 -11.06 7.38 2.67
C ASP A 2 -12.51 7.37 3.13
N VAL A 3 -13.09 6.18 3.34
CA VAL A 3 -14.45 6.04 3.86
C VAL A 3 -14.60 6.68 5.25
N TYR A 4 -13.67 6.41 6.16
CA TYR A 4 -13.68 7.02 7.49
C TYR A 4 -13.50 8.54 7.42
N LYS A 5 -12.67 9.03 6.51
CA LYS A 5 -12.49 10.48 6.34
C LYS A 5 -13.74 11.17 5.83
N ARG A 6 -14.52 10.52 4.96
CA ARG A 6 -15.84 11.03 4.57
C ARG A 6 -16.80 11.07 5.74
N GLN A 7 -16.87 10.02 6.56
CA GLN A 7 -17.71 9.94 7.75
C GLN A 7 -17.32 10.98 8.80
N ASP A 8 -16.03 11.32 8.91
CA ASP A 8 -15.51 12.36 9.78
C ASP A 8 -15.68 13.79 9.21
N GLY A 9 -16.36 13.93 8.08
CA GLY A 9 -16.55 15.22 7.40
C GLY A 9 -15.32 15.72 6.65
N GLY A 10 -14.44 14.82 6.21
CA GLY A 10 -13.28 15.12 5.36
C GLY A 10 -12.00 15.43 6.13
N ILE A 11 -10.97 15.81 5.38
CA ILE A 11 -9.64 16.15 5.86
C ILE A 11 -9.56 17.67 5.98
N ALA A 12 -9.29 18.18 7.19
CA ALA A 12 -9.09 19.61 7.41
C ALA A 12 -7.73 20.05 6.82
N LEU A 13 -7.73 21.13 6.06
CA LEU A 13 -6.53 21.78 5.54
C LEU A 13 -6.11 22.97 6.42
N SER A 14 -4.88 23.44 6.26
CA SER A 14 -4.30 24.54 7.02
C SER A 14 -4.99 25.88 6.80
N ASP A 15 -5.68 26.04 5.67
CA ASP A 15 -6.46 27.23 5.32
C ASP A 15 -7.89 27.25 5.89
N GLY A 16 -8.25 26.22 6.67
CA GLY A 16 -9.59 26.06 7.25
C GLY A 16 -10.60 25.37 6.34
N THR A 17 -10.22 25.05 5.10
CA THR A 17 -11.07 24.27 4.18
C THR A 17 -11.04 22.79 4.52
N ARG A 18 -11.93 22.01 3.93
CA ARG A 18 -11.99 20.55 4.10
C ARG A 18 -12.05 19.86 2.74
N VAL A 19 -11.23 18.84 2.59
CA VAL A 19 -11.26 17.95 1.42
C VAL A 19 -12.07 16.71 1.77
N LEU A 20 -13.10 16.45 0.98
CA LEU A 20 -13.89 15.22 1.04
C LEU A 20 -13.49 14.31 -0.10
N PRO A 21 -13.01 13.11 0.17
CA PRO A 21 -12.79 12.13 -0.89
C PRO A 21 -14.11 11.78 -1.58
N ASP A 22 -14.12 11.78 -2.90
CA ASP A 22 -15.23 11.32 -3.73
C ASP A 22 -14.82 10.08 -4.53
N PRO A 23 -14.86 8.88 -3.93
CA PRO A 23 -14.39 7.68 -4.56
C PRO A 23 -15.30 7.19 -5.67
N PHE A 24 -14.67 6.70 -6.74
CA PHE A 24 -15.29 5.93 -7.80
C PHE A 24 -14.81 4.47 -7.70
N LEU A 25 -15.72 3.55 -7.39
CA LEU A 25 -15.35 2.15 -7.21
C LEU A 25 -15.22 1.45 -8.55
N VAL A 26 -14.11 0.77 -8.78
CA VAL A 26 -13.91 -0.06 -9.97
C VAL A 26 -13.55 -1.49 -9.58
N GLY A 27 -14.19 -2.46 -10.24
CA GLY A 27 -13.95 -3.87 -9.95
C GLY A 27 -14.68 -4.80 -10.92
N ARG A 28 -14.40 -6.09 -10.85
CA ARG A 28 -14.93 -7.09 -11.79
C ARG A 28 -16.34 -7.59 -11.46
N ASP A 29 -16.77 -7.48 -10.23
CA ASP A 29 -18.04 -8.01 -9.73
C ASP A 29 -19.02 -6.86 -9.43
N PRO A 30 -20.03 -6.66 -10.29
CA PRO A 30 -21.00 -5.57 -10.12
C PRO A 30 -21.82 -5.70 -8.82
N LYS A 31 -22.15 -6.93 -8.38
CA LYS A 31 -22.90 -7.14 -7.13
C LYS A 31 -22.08 -6.73 -5.91
N LYS A 32 -20.77 -7.01 -5.94
CA LYS A 32 -19.85 -6.57 -4.89
C LYS A 32 -19.73 -5.06 -4.88
N LEU A 33 -19.60 -4.43 -6.04
CA LEU A 33 -19.49 -2.97 -6.17
C LEU A 33 -20.76 -2.28 -5.65
N GLN A 34 -21.91 -2.76 -6.07
CA GLN A 34 -23.20 -2.24 -5.60
C GLN A 34 -23.31 -2.34 -4.07
N ARG A 35 -23.04 -3.51 -3.50
CA ARG A 35 -23.08 -3.71 -2.03
C ARG A 35 -22.11 -2.78 -1.30
N LEU A 36 -20.90 -2.58 -1.81
CA LEU A 36 -19.93 -1.64 -1.22
C LEU A 36 -20.42 -0.21 -1.36
N GLY A 37 -21.00 0.15 -2.51
CA GLY A 37 -21.61 1.45 -2.72
C GLY A 37 -22.71 1.76 -1.70
N GLU A 38 -23.65 0.84 -1.53
CA GLU A 38 -24.73 0.95 -0.54
C GLU A 38 -24.20 1.02 0.89
N GLN A 39 -23.22 0.16 1.24
CA GLN A 39 -22.63 0.12 2.57
C GLN A 39 -21.93 1.41 2.97
N TYR A 40 -21.29 2.09 2.01
CA TYR A 40 -20.42 3.23 2.28
C TYR A 40 -20.92 4.55 1.69
N GLY A 41 -22.12 4.56 1.13
CA GLY A 41 -22.71 5.76 0.52
C GLY A 41 -21.91 6.25 -0.69
N ILE A 42 -21.43 5.32 -1.54
CA ILE A 42 -20.69 5.61 -2.76
C ILE A 42 -21.59 5.27 -3.94
N GLU A 43 -22.01 6.28 -4.67
CA GLU A 43 -22.93 6.12 -5.80
C GLU A 43 -22.22 5.76 -7.11
N ARG A 44 -20.94 6.12 -7.23
CA ARG A 44 -20.15 5.99 -8.45
C ARG A 44 -19.39 4.66 -8.46
N TRP A 45 -19.73 3.79 -9.39
CA TRP A 45 -18.99 2.54 -9.60
C TRP A 45 -19.08 2.04 -11.04
N SER A 46 -18.11 1.24 -11.48
CA SER A 46 -18.05 0.65 -12.81
C SER A 46 -17.31 -0.68 -12.80
N THR A 47 -17.61 -1.52 -13.76
CA THR A 47 -16.80 -2.71 -14.07
C THR A 47 -15.79 -2.45 -15.19
N ASP A 48 -15.81 -1.26 -15.79
CA ASP A 48 -14.92 -0.85 -16.88
C ASP A 48 -13.89 0.15 -16.34
N LEU A 49 -12.65 -0.31 -16.18
CA LEU A 49 -11.55 0.52 -15.73
C LEU A 49 -11.18 1.59 -16.75
N ASP A 50 -11.20 1.25 -18.05
CA ASP A 50 -10.81 2.23 -19.10
C ASP A 50 -11.80 3.37 -19.19
N ALA A 51 -13.09 3.09 -19.06
CA ALA A 51 -14.11 4.12 -19.00
C ALA A 51 -13.93 5.02 -17.76
N ALA A 52 -13.62 4.43 -16.61
CA ALA A 52 -13.35 5.18 -15.38
C ALA A 52 -12.10 6.07 -15.50
N LEU A 53 -11.03 5.57 -16.09
CA LEU A 53 -9.78 6.32 -16.26
C LEU A 53 -9.91 7.53 -17.20
N LYS A 54 -10.89 7.54 -18.11
CA LYS A 54 -11.17 8.67 -19.01
C LYS A 54 -11.76 9.89 -18.31
N ASN A 55 -12.36 9.70 -17.13
CA ASN A 55 -12.91 10.84 -16.39
C ASN A 55 -11.77 11.71 -15.83
N LYS A 56 -11.68 12.96 -16.28
CA LYS A 56 -10.62 13.89 -15.89
C LYS A 56 -10.78 14.43 -14.47
N ASP A 57 -12.00 14.40 -13.93
CA ASP A 57 -12.27 14.87 -12.57
C ASP A 57 -11.78 13.91 -11.50
N ASP A 58 -11.55 12.63 -11.85
CA ASP A 58 -10.95 11.65 -10.99
C ASP A 58 -9.42 11.68 -11.15
N GLU A 59 -8.72 12.47 -10.34
CA GLU A 59 -7.30 12.74 -10.49
C GLU A 59 -6.38 11.63 -9.98
N VAL A 60 -6.83 10.87 -8.98
CA VAL A 60 -6.03 9.87 -8.28
C VAL A 60 -6.55 8.46 -8.54
N TYR A 61 -5.68 7.59 -9.01
CA TYR A 61 -5.93 6.15 -9.09
C TYR A 61 -5.35 5.45 -7.86
N PHE A 62 -6.22 4.83 -7.06
CA PHE A 62 -5.83 3.96 -5.95
C PHE A 62 -5.95 2.49 -6.36
N ASP A 63 -4.83 1.77 -6.43
CA ASP A 63 -4.84 0.35 -6.73
C ASP A 63 -4.90 -0.51 -5.47
N ALA A 64 -5.96 -1.29 -5.35
CA ALA A 64 -6.14 -2.34 -4.35
C ALA A 64 -6.41 -3.71 -4.99
N ALA A 65 -6.04 -3.89 -6.26
CA ALA A 65 -6.16 -5.16 -6.96
C ALA A 65 -5.13 -6.20 -6.47
N THR A 66 -5.22 -7.41 -7.00
CA THR A 66 -4.19 -8.43 -6.78
C THR A 66 -2.86 -8.00 -7.42
N THR A 67 -1.75 -8.45 -6.87
CA THR A 67 -0.42 -8.07 -7.33
C THR A 67 -0.20 -8.35 -8.82
N GLU A 68 -0.73 -9.46 -9.33
CA GLU A 68 -0.64 -9.82 -10.76
C GLU A 68 -1.26 -8.78 -11.70
N LEU A 69 -2.38 -8.19 -11.32
CA LEU A 69 -3.09 -7.20 -12.13
C LEU A 69 -2.57 -5.78 -11.92
N ARG A 70 -1.86 -5.54 -10.82
CA ARG A 70 -1.46 -4.20 -10.41
C ARG A 70 -0.59 -3.51 -11.42
N ALA A 71 0.47 -4.18 -11.90
CA ALA A 71 1.43 -3.56 -12.82
C ALA A 71 0.74 -3.05 -14.09
N GLU A 72 -0.15 -3.85 -14.67
CA GLU A 72 -0.92 -3.46 -15.85
C GLU A 72 -1.89 -2.29 -15.55
N ASN A 73 -2.67 -2.41 -14.48
CA ASN A 73 -3.64 -1.37 -14.11
C ASN A 73 -2.96 -0.04 -13.80
N VAL A 74 -1.86 -0.06 -13.05
CA VAL A 74 -1.08 1.15 -12.73
C VAL A 74 -0.49 1.77 -14.00
N GLN A 75 0.03 0.94 -14.93
CA GLN A 75 0.54 1.45 -16.22
C GLN A 75 -0.57 2.15 -17.02
N ARG A 76 -1.78 1.58 -17.06
CA ARG A 76 -2.95 2.18 -17.74
C ARG A 76 -3.35 3.52 -17.08
N ALA A 77 -3.34 3.56 -15.75
CA ALA A 77 -3.66 4.78 -15.01
C ALA A 77 -2.59 5.88 -15.23
N ILE A 78 -1.30 5.54 -15.27
CA ILE A 78 -0.22 6.46 -15.63
C ILE A 78 -0.44 7.03 -17.04
N ALA A 79 -0.74 6.16 -18.02
CA ALA A 79 -1.02 6.57 -19.39
C ALA A 79 -2.25 7.50 -19.52
N ALA A 80 -3.20 7.37 -18.59
CA ALA A 80 -4.36 8.27 -18.49
C ALA A 80 -4.07 9.57 -17.70
N GLY A 81 -2.82 9.78 -17.26
CA GLY A 81 -2.39 10.98 -16.53
C GLY A 81 -2.84 11.04 -15.08
N LYS A 82 -3.19 9.90 -14.49
CA LYS A 82 -3.63 9.84 -13.09
C LYS A 82 -2.44 9.84 -12.13
N HIS A 83 -2.57 10.51 -11.00
CA HIS A 83 -1.70 10.31 -9.85
C HIS A 83 -1.92 8.91 -9.29
N ILE A 84 -0.85 8.26 -8.84
CA ILE A 84 -0.89 6.85 -8.43
C ILE A 84 -0.68 6.71 -6.92
N TYR A 85 -1.57 5.97 -6.29
CA TYR A 85 -1.37 5.46 -4.95
C TYR A 85 -1.77 3.98 -4.93
N CYS A 86 -0.85 3.08 -4.66
CA CYS A 86 -1.12 1.65 -4.80
C CYS A 86 -0.73 0.83 -3.58
N GLU A 87 -1.39 -0.30 -3.42
CA GLU A 87 -1.03 -1.31 -2.43
C GLU A 87 0.33 -1.93 -2.70
N LYS A 88 0.92 -2.45 -1.65
CA LYS A 88 2.15 -3.23 -1.69
C LYS A 88 1.86 -4.72 -2.02
N PRO A 89 2.80 -5.43 -2.62
CA PRO A 89 3.97 -4.95 -3.34
C PRO A 89 3.55 -4.23 -4.63
N VAL A 90 4.37 -3.29 -5.08
CA VAL A 90 4.03 -2.46 -6.25
C VAL A 90 3.95 -3.26 -7.54
N ALA A 91 4.72 -4.33 -7.63
CA ALA A 91 4.76 -5.26 -8.76
C ALA A 91 5.25 -6.63 -8.30
N SER A 92 5.19 -7.62 -9.20
CA SER A 92 5.63 -8.99 -8.95
C SER A 92 7.16 -9.16 -9.08
N SER A 93 7.83 -8.24 -9.76
CA SER A 93 9.27 -8.24 -9.96
C SER A 93 9.90 -6.87 -9.79
N LEU A 94 11.22 -6.83 -9.54
CA LEU A 94 11.97 -5.58 -9.49
C LEU A 94 11.96 -4.85 -10.84
N GLU A 95 12.05 -5.58 -11.93
CA GLU A 95 12.05 -5.03 -13.29
C GLU A 95 10.73 -4.27 -13.56
N GLU A 96 9.59 -4.89 -13.27
CA GLU A 96 8.29 -4.23 -13.40
C GLU A 96 8.17 -3.00 -12.49
N ALA A 97 8.62 -3.10 -11.24
CA ALA A 97 8.60 -1.99 -10.31
C ALA A 97 9.41 -0.79 -10.82
N LEU A 98 10.62 -1.03 -11.34
CA LEU A 98 11.48 0.01 -11.93
C LEU A 98 10.86 0.60 -13.19
N LYS A 99 10.22 -0.22 -14.02
CA LYS A 99 9.48 0.26 -15.21
C LYS A 99 8.34 1.21 -14.83
N LEU A 100 7.52 0.81 -13.85
CA LEU A 100 6.41 1.65 -13.37
C LEU A 100 6.91 2.96 -12.78
N TYR A 101 7.98 2.92 -11.99
CA TYR A 101 8.64 4.10 -11.45
C TYR A 101 9.08 5.06 -12.57
N ALA A 102 9.80 4.55 -13.58
CA ALA A 102 10.27 5.34 -14.70
C ALA A 102 9.11 5.97 -15.49
N LEU A 103 8.03 5.23 -15.73
CA LEU A 103 6.85 5.74 -16.41
C LEU A 103 6.16 6.86 -15.62
N ALA A 104 6.05 6.72 -14.30
CA ALA A 104 5.45 7.73 -13.45
C ALA A 104 6.28 9.02 -13.40
N GLU A 105 7.63 8.90 -13.30
CA GLU A 105 8.55 10.03 -13.37
C GLU A 105 8.47 10.75 -14.72
N GLN A 106 8.46 10.00 -15.82
CA GLN A 106 8.33 10.58 -17.17
C GLN A 106 7.00 11.31 -17.39
N ALA A 107 5.92 10.78 -16.79
CA ALA A 107 4.60 11.42 -16.86
C ALA A 107 4.47 12.64 -15.94
N GLY A 108 5.43 12.88 -15.05
CA GLY A 108 5.42 14.01 -14.10
C GLY A 108 4.27 13.94 -13.10
N ILE A 109 3.77 12.76 -12.79
CA ILE A 109 2.66 12.55 -11.85
C ILE A 109 3.16 12.30 -10.43
N ASN A 110 2.32 12.58 -9.43
CA ASN A 110 2.59 12.14 -8.08
C ASN A 110 2.32 10.64 -7.96
N HIS A 111 3.21 9.92 -7.29
CA HIS A 111 3.04 8.49 -7.11
C HIS A 111 3.54 8.03 -5.74
N GLY A 112 2.95 6.96 -5.22
CA GLY A 112 3.30 6.38 -3.93
C GLY A 112 2.76 4.97 -3.74
N VAL A 113 3.35 4.29 -2.75
CA VAL A 113 2.96 2.93 -2.35
C VAL A 113 2.55 2.95 -0.88
N VAL A 114 1.50 2.20 -0.55
CA VAL A 114 1.02 2.06 0.84
C VAL A 114 2.11 1.45 1.71
N GLN A 115 2.46 2.14 2.79
CA GLN A 115 3.41 1.68 3.81
C GLN A 115 2.87 2.06 5.20
N ASP A 116 1.76 1.45 5.56
CA ASP A 116 0.98 1.76 6.75
C ASP A 116 1.73 1.49 8.06
N MET A 117 2.55 0.43 8.13
CA MET A 117 3.30 0.10 9.34
C MET A 117 4.26 1.22 9.77
N ARG A 118 4.76 2.03 8.85
CA ARG A 118 5.57 3.20 9.16
C ARG A 118 4.88 4.17 10.13
N PHE A 119 3.56 4.20 10.13
CA PHE A 119 2.73 5.12 10.90
C PHE A 119 2.14 4.49 12.17
N LEU A 120 2.59 3.30 12.56
CA LEU A 120 2.18 2.72 13.83
C LEU A 120 2.57 3.63 15.00
N PRO A 121 1.70 3.83 15.99
CA PRO A 121 1.94 4.77 17.08
C PRO A 121 3.27 4.57 17.80
N GLY A 122 3.67 3.30 18.02
CA GLY A 122 4.96 2.96 18.61
C GLY A 122 6.15 3.41 17.77
N LEU A 123 6.08 3.26 16.45
CA LEU A 123 7.14 3.69 15.53
C LEU A 123 7.21 5.21 15.39
N LEU A 124 6.06 5.89 15.41
CA LEU A 124 6.04 7.35 15.48
C LEU A 124 6.68 7.86 16.78
N LYS A 125 6.35 7.24 17.92
CA LYS A 125 6.97 7.58 19.20
C LYS A 125 8.48 7.31 19.20
N LEU A 126 8.93 6.20 18.62
CA LEU A 126 10.35 5.88 18.45
C LEU A 126 11.08 6.95 17.64
N GLY A 127 10.44 7.42 16.56
CA GLY A 127 10.95 8.54 15.75
C GLY A 127 11.12 9.82 16.57
N MET A 128 10.10 10.19 17.33
CA MET A 128 10.16 11.37 18.22
C MET A 128 11.29 11.27 19.24
N LEU A 129 11.49 10.09 19.87
CA LEU A 129 12.58 9.87 20.84
C LEU A 129 13.95 9.95 20.19
N ARG A 130 14.09 9.38 18.98
CA ARG A 130 15.33 9.52 18.20
C ARG A 130 15.66 10.99 17.91
N ASP A 131 14.67 11.73 17.41
CA ASP A 131 14.85 13.13 16.99
C ASP A 131 15.12 14.06 18.18
N SER A 132 14.61 13.70 19.37
CA SER A 132 14.95 14.40 20.62
C SER A 132 16.35 14.08 21.16
N GLY A 133 17.11 13.18 20.53
CA GLY A 133 18.42 12.75 21.00
C GLY A 133 18.40 11.77 22.18
N PHE A 134 17.21 11.26 22.57
CA PHE A 134 17.06 10.38 23.74
C PHE A 134 17.98 9.15 23.70
N PHE A 135 18.19 8.56 22.53
CA PHE A 135 19.04 7.36 22.39
C PHE A 135 20.52 7.70 22.13
N GLY A 136 20.87 8.97 21.90
CA GLY A 136 22.17 9.32 21.42
C GLY A 136 22.46 8.69 20.03
N ARG A 137 23.70 8.27 19.82
CA ARG A 137 24.13 7.61 18.57
C ARG A 137 23.72 6.13 18.58
N SER A 138 22.82 5.73 17.68
CA SER A 138 22.47 4.33 17.47
C SER A 138 23.65 3.58 16.83
N LEU A 139 24.14 2.53 17.49
CA LEU A 139 25.26 1.71 17.01
C LEU A 139 24.80 0.38 16.40
N SER A 140 23.69 -0.14 16.88
CA SER A 140 23.11 -1.41 16.44
C SER A 140 21.60 -1.39 16.60
N ILE A 141 20.92 -2.10 15.74
CA ILE A 141 19.47 -2.27 15.77
C ILE A 141 19.17 -3.74 15.58
N ARG A 142 18.35 -4.28 16.47
CA ARG A 142 17.80 -5.63 16.34
C ARG A 142 16.30 -5.55 16.23
N ILE A 143 15.74 -6.16 15.20
CA ILE A 143 14.30 -6.30 14.99
C ILE A 143 13.98 -7.79 15.05
N GLU A 144 13.10 -8.15 15.95
CA GLU A 144 12.51 -9.49 16.00
C GLU A 144 11.05 -9.37 15.60
N PHE A 145 10.67 -10.12 14.59
CA PHE A 145 9.32 -10.11 14.08
C PHE A 145 8.85 -11.51 13.82
N GLY A 146 7.72 -11.86 14.38
CA GLY A 146 7.01 -13.10 14.15
C GLY A 146 5.57 -12.82 13.78
N TYR A 147 5.01 -13.65 12.94
CA TYR A 147 3.64 -13.54 12.49
C TYR A 147 2.94 -14.88 12.66
N TRP A 148 1.94 -14.90 13.51
CA TRP A 148 1.16 -16.10 13.71
C TRP A 148 -0.06 -16.08 12.80
N VAL A 149 0.05 -16.69 11.65
CA VAL A 149 -0.96 -16.58 10.62
C VAL A 149 -1.66 -17.90 10.32
N PHE A 150 -1.00 -19.03 10.65
CA PHE A 150 -1.40 -20.33 10.14
C PHE A 150 -1.96 -21.29 11.12
N GLU A 151 -1.68 -21.11 12.37
CA GLU A 151 -2.19 -22.06 13.33
C GLU A 151 -3.54 -21.64 13.82
N GLY A 152 -4.50 -22.44 13.55
CA GLY A 152 -5.60 -22.30 14.32
C GLY A 152 -6.79 -23.02 13.84
N ASP A 153 -6.97 -24.05 14.53
CA ASP A 153 -8.28 -24.64 14.70
C ASP A 153 -9.27 -23.64 15.31
N GLN A 154 -8.78 -22.57 15.91
CA GLN A 154 -9.65 -21.66 16.63
C GLN A 154 -9.95 -20.33 15.94
N GLN A 155 -9.05 -19.74 15.21
CA GLN A 155 -9.32 -18.60 14.29
C GLN A 155 -8.09 -18.29 13.45
N PRO A 156 -8.04 -18.64 12.19
CA PRO A 156 -6.98 -18.13 11.32
C PRO A 156 -7.12 -16.61 11.23
N ALA A 157 -6.11 -15.90 11.70
CA ALA A 157 -6.08 -14.44 11.64
C ALA A 157 -6.16 -13.94 10.19
N GLN A 158 -5.77 -14.78 9.25
CA GLN A 158 -5.82 -14.49 7.82
C GLN A 158 -6.07 -15.79 7.03
N ARG A 159 -6.93 -15.72 6.02
CA ARG A 159 -7.10 -16.86 5.11
C ARG A 159 -5.84 -17.02 4.26
N PRO A 160 -5.34 -18.27 4.09
CA PRO A 160 -4.28 -18.53 3.12
C PRO A 160 -4.65 -17.95 1.75
N SER A 161 -3.79 -17.09 1.22
CA SER A 161 -3.98 -16.44 -0.06
C SER A 161 -2.66 -16.47 -0.85
N TRP A 162 -2.50 -15.65 -1.86
CA TRP A 162 -1.29 -15.56 -2.68
C TRP A 162 0.01 -15.44 -1.87
N ASN A 163 -0.04 -14.72 -0.76
CA ASN A 163 1.13 -14.47 0.10
C ASN A 163 1.75 -15.74 0.72
N TYR A 164 1.07 -16.88 0.61
CA TYR A 164 1.58 -18.17 1.07
C TYR A 164 2.06 -19.09 -0.06
N ARG A 165 1.87 -18.66 -1.30
CA ARG A 165 2.23 -19.45 -2.46
C ARG A 165 3.46 -18.85 -3.12
N LYS A 166 4.52 -19.66 -3.22
CA LYS A 166 5.76 -19.22 -3.85
C LYS A 166 5.55 -18.90 -5.34
N GLU A 167 4.73 -19.68 -6.01
CA GLU A 167 4.35 -19.51 -7.42
C GLU A 167 3.65 -18.18 -7.68
N ASP A 168 2.91 -17.66 -6.69
CA ASP A 168 2.20 -16.38 -6.76
C ASP A 168 3.08 -15.20 -6.27
N GLY A 169 4.39 -15.42 -6.09
CA GLY A 169 5.32 -14.42 -5.58
C GLY A 169 5.16 -14.15 -4.08
N GLY A 170 4.58 -15.08 -3.33
CA GLY A 170 4.38 -14.95 -1.90
C GLY A 170 5.59 -15.30 -1.05
N GLY A 171 5.42 -15.22 0.24
CA GLY A 171 6.38 -15.50 1.29
C GLY A 171 6.63 -14.31 2.20
N ILE A 172 6.98 -14.59 3.45
CA ILE A 172 7.12 -13.56 4.49
C ILE A 172 8.13 -12.47 4.11
N ILE A 173 9.14 -12.79 3.32
CA ILE A 173 10.15 -11.83 2.86
C ILE A 173 9.49 -10.78 1.98
N ILE A 174 8.73 -11.20 0.97
CA ILE A 174 8.09 -10.27 0.02
C ILE A 174 6.92 -9.55 0.69
N ASP A 175 6.13 -10.25 1.48
CA ASP A 175 4.94 -9.69 2.11
C ASP A 175 5.29 -8.70 3.24
N MET A 176 6.31 -8.98 4.04
CA MET A 176 6.59 -8.22 5.26
C MET A 176 7.89 -7.42 5.26
N LEU A 177 8.93 -7.87 4.54
CA LEU A 177 10.23 -7.19 4.62
C LEU A 177 10.19 -5.78 4.03
N CYS A 178 9.31 -5.50 3.08
CA CYS A 178 9.11 -4.16 2.54
C CYS A 178 8.74 -3.15 3.64
N HIS A 179 7.87 -3.52 4.58
CA HIS A 179 7.48 -2.67 5.69
C HIS A 179 8.67 -2.36 6.61
N TRP A 180 9.44 -3.38 6.98
CA TRP A 180 10.61 -3.22 7.86
C TRP A 180 11.74 -2.45 7.19
N ARG A 181 11.90 -2.61 5.87
CA ARG A 181 12.83 -1.82 5.09
C ARG A 181 12.51 -0.33 5.20
N TYR A 182 11.25 0.07 5.03
CA TYR A 182 10.83 1.45 5.17
C TYR A 182 10.97 1.99 6.60
N VAL A 183 10.72 1.16 7.60
CA VAL A 183 10.96 1.52 9.01
C VAL A 183 12.46 1.80 9.25
N LEU A 184 13.35 0.92 8.76
CA LEU A 184 14.80 1.10 8.89
C LEU A 184 15.28 2.37 8.18
N ASP A 185 14.89 2.57 6.92
CA ASP A 185 15.29 3.74 6.15
C ASP A 185 14.81 5.05 6.80
N ASN A 186 13.61 5.05 7.33
CA ASN A 186 13.01 6.24 7.94
C ASN A 186 13.62 6.58 9.31
N LEU A 187 13.91 5.57 10.12
CA LEU A 187 14.37 5.78 11.50
C LEU A 187 15.89 5.80 11.63
N PHE A 188 16.62 5.07 10.80
CA PHE A 188 18.03 4.80 11.03
C PHE A 188 18.93 5.06 9.82
N GLY A 189 18.32 5.31 8.66
CA GLY A 189 19.04 5.62 7.42
C GLY A 189 19.08 4.46 6.44
N ARG A 190 19.63 4.74 5.27
CA ARG A 190 19.61 3.82 4.12
C ARG A 190 20.44 2.56 4.37
N VAL A 191 19.84 1.41 4.07
CA VAL A 191 20.53 0.11 4.07
C VAL A 191 21.57 0.08 2.95
N LYS A 192 22.83 -0.24 3.28
CA LYS A 192 23.93 -0.30 2.33
C LYS A 192 24.14 -1.70 1.74
N SER A 193 23.99 -2.72 2.56
CA SER A 193 24.16 -4.12 2.15
C SER A 193 23.23 -5.02 2.93
N VAL A 194 22.89 -6.15 2.35
CA VAL A 194 22.01 -7.16 2.95
C VAL A 194 22.64 -8.52 2.78
N SER A 195 22.61 -9.34 3.84
CA SER A 195 22.84 -10.77 3.78
C SER A 195 21.60 -11.45 4.36
N CYS A 196 21.10 -12.48 3.69
CA CYS A 196 19.88 -13.16 4.09
C CYS A 196 20.09 -14.68 4.12
N LEU A 197 19.66 -15.29 5.22
CA LEU A 197 19.53 -16.73 5.33
C LEU A 197 18.05 -17.04 5.54
N GLY A 198 17.47 -17.76 4.61
CA GLY A 198 16.06 -18.16 4.65
C GLY A 198 15.94 -19.69 4.70
N THR A 199 14.94 -20.17 5.44
CA THR A 199 14.61 -21.60 5.43
C THR A 199 13.10 -21.79 5.46
N ARG A 200 12.67 -22.95 4.97
CA ARG A 200 11.29 -23.40 5.07
C ARG A 200 11.23 -24.55 6.07
N HIS A 201 10.37 -24.43 7.05
CA HIS A 201 10.25 -25.42 8.12
C HIS A 201 9.19 -26.51 7.83
N ILE A 202 8.30 -26.27 6.87
CA ILE A 202 7.20 -27.17 6.50
C ILE A 202 7.15 -27.32 4.99
#